data_d22f4bdcd653808f446b7232d523c50d
#
_entry.id   d22f4bdcd653808f446b7232d523c50d
#
_cell.length_a   1.000
_cell.length_b   1.000
_cell.length_c   1.000
_cell.angle_alpha   90.00
_cell.angle_beta   90.00
_cell.angle_gamma   90.00
#
_symmetry.space_group_name_H-M   'P 1'
#
loop_
_entity.id
_entity.type
_entity.pdbx_description
1 polymer ?
#
loop_
_entity_poly.entity_id
_entity_poly.type
_entity_poly.pdbx_seq_one_letter_code
_entity_poly.pdbx_strand_id
1 'polypeptide(L)'
;MSDGPPTVSRDEAKKLIAEGAQLVDVRAEHEWEMGRISGASHLPLAELAERAGEIDKGRPVVLYCRGGNRSTMAAEALAAEGFDARKLSEGIVGWAEEGLPLEPEGGSVAESGEAASILHAQKRLPPS
;
A
#
# COMPACT_ATOMS: atom_id res chain seq x y z
N MET A 1 -0.57 -26.89 -5.41
CA MET A 1 -1.18 -25.80 -5.88
C MET A 1 -0.68 -24.51 -5.29
N SER A 2 -0.67 -23.56 -6.07
CA SER A 2 -0.12 -22.32 -5.63
C SER A 2 -1.07 -21.57 -4.74
N ASP A 3 -0.57 -21.02 -3.70
CA ASP A 3 -1.36 -20.18 -2.82
C ASP A 3 -1.20 -18.72 -3.15
N GLY A 4 -0.58 -18.43 -4.26
CA GLY A 4 -0.32 -17.06 -4.65
C GLY A 4 0.84 -16.45 -3.90
N PRO A 5 1.06 -15.15 -4.06
CA PRO A 5 2.16 -14.48 -3.39
C PRO A 5 2.03 -14.54 -1.87
N PRO A 6 3.14 -14.61 -1.17
CA PRO A 6 3.09 -14.67 0.28
C PRO A 6 2.57 -13.39 0.90
N THR A 7 1.97 -13.55 2.07
CA THR A 7 1.54 -12.42 2.90
C THR A 7 2.58 -12.27 4.01
N VAL A 8 2.99 -11.04 4.26
CA VAL A 8 3.96 -10.77 5.31
C VAL A 8 3.33 -9.92 6.40
N SER A 9 3.76 -10.14 7.63
CA SER A 9 3.30 -9.35 8.76
C SER A 9 3.99 -7.99 8.75
N ARG A 10 3.52 -7.10 9.62
CA ARG A 10 4.19 -5.80 9.79
C ARG A 10 5.66 -5.97 10.14
N ASP A 11 5.94 -6.89 11.07
CA ASP A 11 7.32 -7.07 11.50
C ASP A 11 8.18 -7.64 10.39
N GLU A 12 7.65 -8.58 9.63
CA GLU A 12 8.37 -9.13 8.49
C GLU A 12 8.60 -8.07 7.42
N ALA A 13 7.60 -7.24 7.18
CA ALA A 13 7.72 -6.19 6.19
C ALA A 13 8.80 -5.19 6.60
N LYS A 14 8.82 -4.80 7.87
CA LYS A 14 9.85 -3.88 8.36
C LYS A 14 11.24 -4.47 8.16
N LYS A 15 11.38 -5.74 8.45
CA LYS A 15 12.66 -6.41 8.28
C LYS A 15 13.07 -6.46 6.81
N LEU A 16 12.14 -6.84 5.94
CA LEU A 16 12.41 -6.89 4.51
C LEU A 16 12.82 -5.53 3.96
N ILE A 17 12.12 -4.49 4.37
CA ILE A 17 12.42 -3.14 3.92
C ILE A 17 13.81 -2.73 4.39
N ALA A 18 14.16 -3.06 5.62
CA ALA A 18 15.49 -2.76 6.15
C ALA A 18 16.58 -3.50 5.37
N GLU A 19 16.22 -4.63 4.75
CA GLU A 19 17.15 -5.43 3.96
C GLU A 19 17.14 -5.05 2.47
N GLY A 20 16.36 -4.04 2.09
CA GLY A 20 16.38 -3.56 0.72
C GLY A 20 15.12 -3.82 -0.09
N ALA A 21 14.07 -4.36 0.50
CA ALA A 21 12.83 -4.58 -0.24
C ALA A 21 12.17 -3.25 -0.58
N GLN A 22 11.46 -3.25 -1.68
CA GLN A 22 10.70 -2.10 -2.13
C GLN A 22 9.35 -2.10 -1.47
N LEU A 23 8.82 -0.93 -1.16
CA LEU A 23 7.50 -0.81 -0.55
C LEU A 23 6.62 0.00 -1.50
N VAL A 24 5.51 -0.58 -1.93
CA VAL A 24 4.65 0.05 -2.94
C VAL A 24 3.21 0.14 -2.46
N ASP A 25 2.67 1.35 -2.54
CA ASP A 25 1.29 1.66 -2.19
C ASP A 25 0.46 1.59 -3.47
N VAL A 26 -0.52 0.71 -3.52
CA VAL A 26 -1.33 0.54 -4.73
C VAL A 26 -2.71 1.18 -4.60
N ARG A 27 -2.88 2.06 -3.61
CA ARG A 27 -4.15 2.75 -3.39
C ARG A 27 -4.33 3.90 -4.36
N ALA A 28 -5.51 4.49 -4.33
CA ALA A 28 -5.80 5.65 -5.18
C ALA A 28 -5.06 6.87 -4.68
N GLU A 29 -4.97 7.86 -5.54
CA GLU A 29 -4.19 9.07 -5.26
C GLU A 29 -4.68 9.82 -4.03
N HIS A 30 -5.99 9.93 -3.84
CA HIS A 30 -6.50 10.67 -2.69
C HIS A 30 -6.13 9.98 -1.38
N GLU A 31 -6.08 8.65 -1.39
CA GLU A 31 -5.67 7.91 -0.19
C GLU A 31 -4.18 8.14 0.11
N TRP A 32 -3.39 8.13 -0.93
CA TRP A 32 -1.96 8.38 -0.83
C TRP A 32 -1.68 9.77 -0.27
N GLU A 33 -2.43 10.76 -0.72
CA GLU A 33 -2.19 12.13 -0.30
C GLU A 33 -2.54 12.38 1.17
N MET A 34 -3.52 11.64 1.69
CA MET A 34 -3.89 11.81 3.09
C MET A 34 -2.90 11.19 4.06
N GLY A 35 -2.25 10.15 3.64
CA GLY A 35 -1.24 9.53 4.48
C GLY A 35 -0.80 8.22 3.87
N ARG A 36 0.49 7.95 3.96
CA ARG A 36 1.08 6.74 3.40
C ARG A 36 2.19 6.26 4.32
N ILE A 37 2.56 5.00 4.16
CA ILE A 37 3.65 4.46 4.95
C ILE A 37 4.94 5.16 4.55
N SER A 38 5.72 5.55 5.54
CA SER A 38 6.97 6.25 5.30
C SER A 38 7.88 5.39 4.43
N GLY A 39 8.42 6.00 3.38
CA GLY A 39 9.34 5.31 2.47
C GLY A 39 8.67 4.60 1.31
N ALA A 40 7.35 4.63 1.22
CA ALA A 40 6.64 3.95 0.13
C ALA A 40 6.69 4.74 -1.17
N SER A 41 6.63 4.01 -2.27
CA SER A 41 6.40 4.59 -3.60
C SER A 41 4.95 4.37 -3.96
N HIS A 42 4.39 5.25 -4.77
CA HIS A 42 2.99 5.17 -5.16
C HIS A 42 2.85 4.60 -6.57
N LEU A 43 2.10 3.51 -6.67
CA LEU A 43 1.84 2.89 -7.97
C LEU A 43 0.42 2.33 -7.93
N PRO A 44 -0.58 3.17 -8.23
CA PRO A 44 -1.98 2.76 -8.10
C PRO A 44 -2.27 1.51 -8.91
N LEU A 45 -3.15 0.67 -8.38
CA LEU A 45 -3.48 -0.59 -9.04
C LEU A 45 -3.91 -0.37 -10.50
N ALA A 46 -4.64 0.69 -10.77
CA ALA A 46 -5.11 0.97 -12.12
C ALA A 46 -3.97 1.24 -13.10
N GLU A 47 -2.81 1.64 -12.61
CA GLU A 47 -1.65 1.96 -13.45
C GLU A 47 -0.57 0.89 -13.40
N LEU A 48 -0.82 -0.16 -12.65
CA LEU A 48 0.22 -1.13 -12.36
C LEU A 48 0.80 -1.78 -13.62
N ALA A 49 -0.07 -2.19 -14.53
CA ALA A 49 0.39 -2.88 -15.73
C ALA A 49 1.32 -2.00 -16.56
N GLU A 50 1.00 -0.72 -16.66
CA GLU A 50 1.79 0.20 -17.46
C GLU A 50 3.07 0.62 -16.78
N ARG A 51 3.07 0.60 -15.46
CA ARG A 51 4.19 1.14 -14.69
C ARG A 51 5.00 0.07 -13.96
N ALA A 52 4.72 -1.20 -14.20
CA ALA A 52 5.44 -2.28 -13.52
C ALA A 52 6.94 -2.19 -13.75
N GLY A 53 7.38 -1.60 -14.85
CA GLY A 53 8.79 -1.42 -15.11
C GLY A 53 9.51 -0.52 -14.13
N GLU A 54 8.77 0.24 -13.32
CA GLU A 54 9.39 1.07 -12.28
C GLU A 54 9.80 0.25 -11.06
N ILE A 55 9.33 -0.99 -10.99
CA ILE A 55 9.67 -1.89 -9.88
C ILE A 55 10.86 -2.75 -10.29
N ASP A 56 11.82 -2.88 -9.40
CA ASP A 56 13.02 -3.68 -9.66
C ASP A 56 12.72 -5.15 -9.42
N LYS A 57 12.79 -5.96 -10.48
CA LYS A 57 12.54 -7.40 -10.36
C LYS A 57 13.60 -8.13 -9.53
N GLY A 58 14.76 -7.51 -9.36
CA GLY A 58 15.84 -8.14 -8.62
C GLY A 58 15.72 -8.04 -7.13
N ARG A 59 14.68 -7.37 -6.62
CA ARG A 59 14.48 -7.21 -5.17
C ARG A 59 13.04 -7.54 -4.81
N PRO A 60 12.81 -8.02 -3.59
CA PRO A 60 11.43 -8.24 -3.16
C PRO A 60 10.67 -6.93 -3.16
N VAL A 61 9.38 -7.02 -3.46
CA VAL A 61 8.49 -5.86 -3.38
C VAL A 61 7.34 -6.19 -2.47
N VAL A 62 7.12 -5.33 -1.48
CA VAL A 62 6.02 -5.45 -0.53
C VAL A 62 4.95 -4.47 -0.98
N LEU A 63 3.75 -4.98 -1.21
CA LEU A 63 2.65 -4.16 -1.72
C LEU A 63 1.59 -4.03 -0.64
N TYR A 64 1.02 -2.85 -0.52
CA TYR A 64 -0.05 -2.67 0.44
C TYR A 64 -1.16 -1.79 -0.11
N CYS A 65 -2.34 -1.96 0.47
CA CYS A 65 -3.46 -1.07 0.22
C CYS A 65 -4.06 -0.74 1.58
N ARG A 66 -5.31 -0.38 1.62
CA ARG A 66 -5.91 -0.06 2.91
C ARG A 66 -6.06 -1.31 3.76
N GLY A 67 -6.77 -2.30 3.25
CA GLY A 67 -7.06 -3.51 4.02
C GLY A 67 -6.52 -4.80 3.43
N GLY A 68 -6.15 -4.83 2.17
CA GLY A 68 -5.55 -6.01 1.57
C GLY A 68 -6.09 -6.47 0.24
N ASN A 69 -7.26 -6.03 -0.18
CA ASN A 69 -7.85 -6.54 -1.42
C ASN A 69 -7.10 -6.11 -2.67
N ARG A 70 -6.80 -4.82 -2.79
CA ARG A 70 -6.12 -4.31 -3.97
C ARG A 70 -4.68 -4.81 -4.02
N SER A 71 -4.03 -4.92 -2.87
CA SER A 71 -2.66 -5.41 -2.84
C SER A 71 -2.59 -6.89 -3.18
N THR A 72 -3.64 -7.65 -2.88
CA THR A 72 -3.70 -9.04 -3.28
C THR A 72 -3.71 -9.13 -4.80
N MET A 73 -4.54 -8.32 -5.46
CA MET A 73 -4.61 -8.32 -6.91
C MET A 73 -3.29 -7.87 -7.52
N ALA A 74 -2.69 -6.84 -6.95
CA ALA A 74 -1.43 -6.32 -7.44
C ALA A 74 -0.31 -7.34 -7.31
N ALA A 75 -0.24 -7.99 -6.15
CA ALA A 75 0.81 -8.97 -5.92
C ALA A 75 0.67 -10.17 -6.85
N GLU A 76 -0.57 -10.61 -7.09
CA GLU A 76 -0.80 -11.72 -8.00
C GLU A 76 -0.38 -11.36 -9.42
N ALA A 77 -0.70 -10.15 -9.86
CA ALA A 77 -0.33 -9.72 -11.20
C ALA A 77 1.18 -9.64 -11.36
N LEU A 78 1.86 -9.09 -10.36
CA LEU A 78 3.30 -8.96 -10.43
C LEU A 78 3.99 -10.31 -10.32
N ALA A 79 3.48 -11.20 -9.48
CA ALA A 79 4.06 -12.54 -9.37
C ALA A 79 3.97 -13.28 -10.70
N ALA A 80 2.86 -13.10 -11.42
CA ALA A 80 2.69 -13.73 -12.73
C ALA A 80 3.72 -13.22 -13.73
N GLU A 81 4.25 -12.00 -13.50
CA GLU A 81 5.26 -11.42 -14.37
C GLU A 81 6.69 -11.68 -13.87
N GLY A 82 6.84 -12.48 -12.83
CA GLY A 82 8.16 -12.87 -12.36
C GLY A 82 8.73 -12.04 -11.23
N PHE A 83 7.93 -11.14 -10.64
CA PHE A 83 8.39 -10.36 -9.49
C PHE A 83 8.26 -11.17 -8.20
N ASP A 84 9.14 -10.89 -7.25
CA ASP A 84 9.04 -11.44 -5.90
C ASP A 84 8.10 -10.54 -5.11
N ALA A 85 6.81 -10.71 -5.34
CA ALA A 85 5.78 -9.84 -4.79
C ALA A 85 5.23 -10.42 -3.50
N ARG A 86 5.06 -9.60 -2.48
CA ARG A 86 4.53 -9.98 -1.18
C ARG A 86 3.50 -8.97 -0.75
N LYS A 87 2.49 -9.43 -0.02
CA LYS A 87 1.39 -8.58 0.42
C LYS A 87 1.56 -8.25 1.90
N LEU A 88 1.37 -6.99 2.26
CA LEU A 88 1.38 -6.59 3.65
C LEU A 88 0.05 -6.97 4.28
N SER A 89 0.10 -7.81 5.30
CA SER A 89 -1.08 -8.19 6.05
C SER A 89 -1.68 -6.96 6.70
N GLU A 90 -2.99 -6.83 6.67
CA GLU A 90 -3.71 -5.72 7.28
C GLU A 90 -3.47 -4.36 6.63
N GLY A 91 -2.61 -4.27 5.66
CA GLY A 91 -2.38 -3.03 4.93
C GLY A 91 -1.96 -1.87 5.83
N ILE A 92 -2.22 -0.66 5.34
CA ILE A 92 -1.85 0.54 6.08
C ILE A 92 -2.70 0.73 7.33
N VAL A 93 -3.90 0.15 7.38
CA VAL A 93 -4.74 0.24 8.57
C VAL A 93 -4.01 -0.38 9.77
N GLY A 94 -3.49 -1.60 9.59
CA GLY A 94 -2.75 -2.24 10.67
C GLY A 94 -1.47 -1.49 11.04
N TRP A 95 -0.82 -0.93 10.04
CA TRP A 95 0.40 -0.15 10.25
C TRP A 95 0.12 1.06 11.13
N ALA A 96 -0.93 1.80 10.78
CA ALA A 96 -1.30 3.01 11.51
C ALA A 96 -1.78 2.72 12.93
N GLU A 97 -2.47 1.60 13.11
CA GLU A 97 -2.97 1.22 14.44
C GLU A 97 -1.85 0.96 15.43
N GLU A 98 -0.69 0.57 14.92
CA GLU A 98 0.48 0.35 15.76
C GLU A 98 1.27 1.63 15.99
N GLY A 99 0.82 2.75 15.43
CA GLY A 99 1.52 4.01 15.60
C GLY A 99 2.80 4.12 14.79
N LEU A 100 2.94 3.30 13.75
CA LEU A 100 4.14 3.33 12.93
C LEU A 100 4.14 4.54 11.99
N PRO A 101 5.32 5.01 11.56
CA PRO A 101 5.41 6.28 10.84
C PRO A 101 4.64 6.34 9.54
N LEU A 102 3.92 7.44 9.36
CA LEU A 102 3.25 7.77 8.12
C LEU A 102 3.82 9.07 7.57
N GLU A 103 3.66 9.28 6.28
CA GLU A 103 4.02 10.54 5.62
C GLU A 103 2.78 11.11 4.96
N PRO A 104 2.62 12.42 4.96
CA PRO A 104 3.45 13.38 5.69
C PRO A 104 3.22 13.25 7.19
N GLU A 105 4.08 13.86 7.96
CA GLU A 105 3.93 13.85 9.40
C GLU A 105 2.53 14.35 9.74
N GLY A 106 1.85 13.60 10.62
CA GLY A 106 0.46 13.94 10.92
C GLY A 106 -0.53 13.39 9.92
N GLY A 107 -0.06 12.62 8.95
CA GLY A 107 -0.94 12.02 7.97
C GLY A 107 -1.87 10.99 8.59
N SER A 108 -2.92 10.67 7.87
CA SER A 108 -3.93 9.73 8.34
C SER A 108 -4.29 8.75 7.24
N VAL A 109 -4.99 7.69 7.63
CA VAL A 109 -5.46 6.69 6.68
C VAL A 109 -6.84 7.09 6.20
N ALA A 110 -6.98 7.30 4.90
CA ALA A 110 -8.27 7.64 4.33
C ALA A 110 -9.19 6.44 4.36
N GLU A 111 -10.47 6.71 4.50
CA GLU A 111 -11.48 5.68 4.36
C GLU A 111 -11.58 5.32 2.89
N SER A 112 -12.07 4.12 2.59
CA SER A 112 -12.03 3.63 1.23
C SER A 112 -13.14 4.19 0.36
N GLY A 113 -12.82 4.33 -0.93
CA GLY A 113 -13.80 4.55 -1.97
C GLY A 113 -14.52 5.87 -1.92
N GLU A 114 -15.70 5.88 -2.47
CA GLU A 114 -16.50 7.08 -2.54
C GLU A 114 -16.92 7.56 -1.18
N ALA A 115 -17.12 6.63 -0.27
CA ALA A 115 -17.49 7.00 1.08
C ALA A 115 -16.43 7.87 1.71
N ALA A 116 -15.18 7.57 1.44
CA ALA A 116 -14.09 8.38 1.98
C ALA A 116 -14.14 9.79 1.45
N SER A 117 -14.40 9.95 0.17
CA SER A 117 -14.47 11.28 -0.43
C SER A 117 -15.60 12.10 0.17
N ILE A 118 -16.75 11.48 0.33
CA ILE A 118 -17.89 12.17 0.88
C ILE A 118 -17.67 12.58 2.32
N LEU A 119 -17.18 11.66 3.12
CA LEU A 119 -16.91 11.94 4.51
C LEU A 119 -15.86 13.01 4.68
N HIS A 120 -14.84 12.94 3.84
CA HIS A 120 -13.77 13.91 3.88
C HIS A 120 -14.28 15.30 3.59
N ALA A 121 -15.13 15.41 2.59
CA ALA A 121 -15.72 16.71 2.24
C ALA A 121 -16.57 17.23 3.38
N GLN A 122 -17.34 16.36 3.99
CA GLN A 122 -18.21 16.78 5.09
C GLN A 122 -17.41 17.23 6.30
N LYS A 123 -16.31 16.57 6.56
CA LYS A 123 -15.48 16.96 7.69
C LYS A 123 -14.82 18.29 7.49
N ARG A 124 -14.65 18.70 6.25
CA ARG A 124 -14.00 19.96 5.97
C ARG A 124 -14.91 21.14 5.94
N LEU A 125 -16.19 20.89 5.71
CA LEU A 125 -17.13 21.98 5.59
C LEU A 125 -17.30 22.76 6.86
N PRO A 126 -17.57 22.21 7.95
CA PRO A 126 -17.52 22.96 9.13
C PRO A 126 -16.15 23.11 9.41
N PRO A 127 -15.83 23.58 10.22
CA PRO A 127 -16.30 24.34 11.18
C PRO A 127 -16.19 25.58 10.75
N SER A 128 -16.34 25.68 9.78
CA SER A 128 -16.29 26.99 9.62
C SER A 128 -16.73 27.73 10.64
#